data_725802ea5a18d1e33caa727646339c37
#
_entry.id   725802ea5a18d1e33caa727646339c37
#
_cell.length_a   1.000
_cell.length_b   1.000
_cell.length_c   1.000
_cell.angle_alpha   90.00
_cell.angle_beta   90.00
_cell.angle_gamma   90.00
#
_symmetry.space_group_name_H-M   'P 1'
#
loop_
_entity.id
_entity.type
_entity.pdbx_description
1 polymer ?
#
loop_
_entity_poly.entity_id
_entity_poly.type
_entity_poly.pdbx_seq_one_letter_code
_entity_poly.pdbx_strand_id
1 'polypeptide(L)'
;ILTITIVAISRSVSVVIANGIAKPLSELSDRMVTFEKGDISSPFPDYHDEDEVGDIVAVVSATTSKLQKIFEDLESLLNQMADGNFRLITSCEEEYVGEYKGLLMAIRQMNRKMDSALKDVRYASENVSAGSVNLAEGAQALAEGATDQAASIEEIQATMDELTGGLEKCARDMKDAYNKAENCAVSAETSQVEMKGMVSTMERISDT
;
A
#
# COMPACT_ATOMS: atom_id res chain seq x y z
N ILE A 1 -47.91 66.84 -48.32
CA ILE A 1 -48.35 65.43 -48.39
C ILE A 1 -47.14 64.52 -48.63
N LEU A 2 -46.30 64.79 -49.65
CA LEU A 2 -45.18 63.94 -50.03
C LEU A 2 -44.13 63.76 -48.90
N THR A 3 -43.83 64.84 -48.18
CA THR A 3 -42.88 64.85 -47.05
C THR A 3 -43.35 64.06 -45.87
N ILE A 4 -44.67 64.09 -45.57
CA ILE A 4 -45.29 63.32 -44.48
C ILE A 4 -45.25 61.83 -44.81
N THR A 5 -45.51 61.46 -46.07
CA THR A 5 -45.49 60.06 -46.50
C THR A 5 -44.05 59.50 -46.48
N ILE A 6 -43.04 60.24 -46.86
CA ILE A 6 -41.64 59.85 -46.79
C ILE A 6 -41.19 59.64 -45.33
N VAL A 7 -41.54 60.54 -44.42
CA VAL A 7 -41.26 60.44 -43.00
C VAL A 7 -41.94 59.21 -42.37
N ALA A 8 -43.20 58.97 -42.76
CA ALA A 8 -43.97 57.76 -42.25
C ALA A 8 -43.35 56.46 -42.74
N ILE A 9 -42.95 56.35 -43.99
CA ILE A 9 -42.28 55.22 -44.57
C ILE A 9 -40.91 54.99 -43.90
N SER A 10 -40.11 56.03 -43.78
CA SER A 10 -38.79 55.98 -43.13
C SER A 10 -38.92 55.50 -41.67
N ARG A 11 -39.92 55.99 -40.93
CA ARG A 11 -40.17 55.59 -39.56
C ARG A 11 -40.65 54.11 -39.47
N SER A 12 -41.49 53.66 -40.38
CA SER A 12 -41.94 52.27 -40.43
C SER A 12 -40.77 51.32 -40.72
N VAL A 13 -39.92 51.62 -41.67
CA VAL A 13 -38.71 50.88 -42.01
C VAL A 13 -37.73 50.85 -40.82
N SER A 14 -37.49 51.97 -40.16
CA SER A 14 -36.65 52.07 -38.98
C SER A 14 -37.19 51.13 -37.82
N VAL A 15 -38.50 51.13 -37.57
CA VAL A 15 -39.08 50.30 -36.53
C VAL A 15 -38.98 48.81 -36.86
N VAL A 16 -39.18 48.48 -38.15
CA VAL A 16 -39.02 47.07 -38.60
C VAL A 16 -37.58 46.60 -38.41
N ILE A 17 -36.59 47.39 -38.83
CA ILE A 17 -35.17 47.05 -38.67
C ILE A 17 -34.79 47.02 -37.17
N ALA A 18 -35.27 47.96 -36.38
CA ALA A 18 -34.95 48.00 -34.94
C ALA A 18 -35.48 46.81 -34.19
N ASN A 19 -36.72 46.41 -34.44
CA ASN A 19 -37.35 45.31 -33.70
C ASN A 19 -37.03 43.93 -34.29
N GLY A 20 -36.87 43.82 -35.62
CA GLY A 20 -36.58 42.54 -36.27
C GLY A 20 -35.11 42.14 -36.29
N ILE A 21 -34.20 43.10 -36.21
CA ILE A 21 -32.78 42.83 -36.33
C ILE A 21 -31.96 43.37 -35.12
N ALA A 22 -32.05 44.67 -34.87
CA ALA A 22 -31.15 45.32 -33.93
C ALA A 22 -31.40 44.86 -32.47
N LYS A 23 -32.65 44.75 -32.04
CA LYS A 23 -33.01 44.38 -30.68
C LYS A 23 -32.66 42.91 -30.39
N PRO A 24 -33.05 41.91 -31.21
CA PRO A 24 -32.66 40.49 -30.96
C PRO A 24 -31.16 40.28 -30.97
N LEU A 25 -30.42 40.92 -31.85
CA LEU A 25 -28.95 40.84 -31.87
C LEU A 25 -28.31 41.48 -30.63
N SER A 26 -28.90 42.59 -30.12
CA SER A 26 -28.42 43.19 -28.85
C SER A 26 -28.67 42.24 -27.67
N GLU A 27 -29.84 41.62 -27.57
CA GLU A 27 -30.18 40.65 -26.51
C GLU A 27 -29.31 39.39 -26.59
N LEU A 28 -29.02 38.92 -27.82
CA LEU A 28 -28.09 37.82 -28.02
C LEU A 28 -26.67 38.22 -27.62
N SER A 29 -26.21 39.42 -27.97
CA SER A 29 -24.89 39.94 -27.59
C SER A 29 -24.76 40.04 -26.07
N ASP A 30 -25.75 40.57 -25.36
CA ASP A 30 -25.77 40.69 -23.91
C ASP A 30 -25.72 39.31 -23.25
N ARG A 31 -26.45 38.35 -23.80
CA ARG A 31 -26.41 36.94 -23.32
C ARG A 31 -25.04 36.32 -23.56
N MET A 32 -24.38 36.56 -24.68
CA MET A 32 -23.03 36.09 -24.97
C MET A 32 -21.98 36.69 -24.03
N VAL A 33 -22.15 37.94 -23.58
CA VAL A 33 -21.30 38.56 -22.57
C VAL A 33 -21.43 37.86 -21.20
N THR A 34 -22.63 37.41 -20.82
CA THR A 34 -22.80 36.61 -19.57
C THR A 34 -22.23 35.22 -19.73
N PHE A 35 -22.37 34.62 -20.92
CA PHE A 35 -21.76 33.33 -21.24
C PHE A 35 -20.22 33.38 -21.15
N GLU A 36 -19.59 34.44 -21.68
CA GLU A 36 -18.15 34.69 -21.57
C GLU A 36 -17.68 34.72 -20.11
N LYS A 37 -18.52 35.23 -19.20
CA LYS A 37 -18.24 35.27 -17.74
C LYS A 37 -18.49 33.97 -17.03
N GLY A 38 -18.84 32.87 -17.75
CA GLY A 38 -19.05 31.54 -17.23
C GLY A 38 -20.50 31.18 -16.90
N ASP A 39 -21.46 32.07 -17.20
CA ASP A 39 -22.88 31.72 -17.07
C ASP A 39 -23.33 30.87 -18.27
N ILE A 40 -23.24 29.57 -18.15
CA ILE A 40 -23.65 28.61 -19.18
C ILE A 40 -25.11 28.15 -19.04
N SER A 41 -25.75 28.45 -17.90
CA SER A 41 -27.06 27.89 -17.53
C SER A 41 -28.23 28.81 -17.84
N SER A 42 -28.03 30.16 -17.92
CA SER A 42 -29.09 31.07 -18.22
C SER A 42 -29.64 30.87 -19.64
N PRO A 43 -30.97 31.00 -19.84
CA PRO A 43 -31.59 30.79 -21.14
C PRO A 43 -31.20 31.86 -22.14
N PHE A 44 -31.20 31.51 -23.42
CA PHE A 44 -31.06 32.46 -24.52
C PHE A 44 -32.38 33.18 -24.78
N PRO A 45 -32.32 34.37 -25.42
CA PRO A 45 -33.53 35.08 -25.82
C PRO A 45 -34.44 34.22 -26.69
N ASP A 46 -35.74 34.30 -26.42
CA ASP A 46 -36.73 33.58 -27.18
C ASP A 46 -37.05 34.39 -28.45
N TYR A 47 -36.67 33.90 -29.62
CA TYR A 47 -36.86 34.49 -30.92
C TYR A 47 -37.55 33.50 -31.86
N HIS A 48 -38.69 33.92 -32.44
CA HIS A 48 -39.55 33.00 -33.15
C HIS A 48 -39.66 33.29 -34.66
N ASP A 49 -39.03 34.36 -35.16
CA ASP A 49 -39.09 34.66 -36.59
C ASP A 49 -38.20 33.66 -37.37
N GLU A 50 -38.70 33.19 -38.50
CA GLU A 50 -37.97 32.32 -39.43
C GLU A 50 -37.13 33.14 -40.39
N ASP A 51 -36.08 33.82 -39.85
CA ASP A 51 -35.15 34.64 -40.57
C ASP A 51 -33.69 34.30 -40.19
N GLU A 52 -32.72 34.97 -40.78
CA GLU A 52 -31.29 34.77 -40.52
C GLU A 52 -30.91 35.07 -39.06
N VAL A 53 -31.65 35.91 -38.35
CA VAL A 53 -31.44 36.22 -36.93
C VAL A 53 -31.92 35.05 -36.10
N GLY A 54 -33.08 34.46 -36.43
CA GLY A 54 -33.60 33.25 -35.80
C GLY A 54 -32.66 32.08 -35.96
N ASP A 55 -32.08 31.87 -37.13
CA ASP A 55 -31.08 30.82 -37.37
C ASP A 55 -29.85 30.99 -36.48
N ILE A 56 -29.35 32.23 -36.33
CA ILE A 56 -28.19 32.52 -35.46
C ILE A 56 -28.53 32.24 -34.00
N VAL A 57 -29.69 32.72 -33.50
CA VAL A 57 -30.12 32.47 -32.11
C VAL A 57 -30.27 30.97 -31.85
N ALA A 58 -30.88 30.21 -32.77
CA ALA A 58 -31.08 28.79 -32.65
C ALA A 58 -29.75 28.03 -32.61
N VAL A 59 -28.81 28.33 -33.50
CA VAL A 59 -27.48 27.67 -33.53
C VAL A 59 -26.67 27.99 -32.27
N VAL A 60 -26.65 29.22 -31.81
CA VAL A 60 -25.93 29.62 -30.58
C VAL A 60 -26.56 28.98 -29.35
N SER A 61 -27.87 28.98 -29.24
CA SER A 61 -28.62 28.33 -28.16
C SER A 61 -28.36 26.84 -28.11
N ALA A 62 -28.44 26.13 -29.24
CA ALA A 62 -28.13 24.71 -29.34
C ALA A 62 -26.69 24.41 -28.95
N THR A 63 -25.73 25.22 -29.40
CA THR A 63 -24.32 25.06 -29.08
C THR A 63 -24.06 25.22 -27.59
N THR A 64 -24.65 26.24 -26.98
CA THR A 64 -24.52 26.48 -25.53
C THR A 64 -25.19 25.35 -24.69
N SER A 65 -26.37 24.92 -25.08
CA SER A 65 -27.05 23.78 -24.42
C SER A 65 -26.21 22.50 -24.48
N LYS A 66 -25.58 22.27 -25.62
CA LYS A 66 -24.63 21.14 -25.76
C LYS A 66 -23.45 21.28 -24.82
N LEU A 67 -22.83 22.46 -24.75
CA LEU A 67 -21.73 22.71 -23.82
C LEU A 67 -22.16 22.55 -22.37
N GLN A 68 -23.33 23.05 -22.02
CA GLN A 68 -23.87 22.89 -20.66
C GLN A 68 -23.96 21.42 -20.26
N LYS A 69 -24.56 20.58 -21.11
CA LYS A 69 -24.65 19.12 -20.84
C LYS A 69 -23.28 18.48 -20.67
N ILE A 70 -22.30 18.85 -21.50
CA ILE A 70 -20.95 18.34 -21.41
C ILE A 70 -20.30 18.76 -20.06
N PHE A 71 -20.45 20.01 -19.65
CA PHE A 71 -19.91 20.50 -18.38
C PHE A 71 -20.55 19.84 -17.16
N GLU A 72 -21.87 19.68 -17.15
CA GLU A 72 -22.63 18.98 -16.10
C GLU A 72 -22.19 17.51 -15.99
N ASP A 73 -22.02 16.82 -17.12
CA ASP A 73 -21.53 15.45 -17.15
C ASP A 73 -20.07 15.35 -16.62
N LEU A 74 -19.20 16.27 -17.06
CA LEU A 74 -17.81 16.34 -16.59
C LEU A 74 -17.73 16.58 -15.08
N GLU A 75 -18.52 17.50 -14.56
CA GLU A 75 -18.60 17.77 -13.13
C GLU A 75 -19.05 16.51 -12.37
N SER A 76 -20.10 15.84 -12.85
CA SER A 76 -20.57 14.59 -12.29
C SER A 76 -19.50 13.49 -12.30
N LEU A 77 -18.80 13.31 -13.43
CA LEU A 77 -17.74 12.32 -13.56
C LEU A 77 -16.56 12.59 -12.61
N LEU A 78 -16.14 13.86 -12.50
CA LEU A 78 -15.06 14.26 -11.60
C LEU A 78 -15.44 14.13 -10.13
N ASN A 79 -16.68 14.46 -9.75
CA ASN A 79 -17.18 14.27 -8.39
C ASN A 79 -17.22 12.79 -8.02
N GLN A 80 -17.70 11.92 -8.91
CA GLN A 80 -17.68 10.47 -8.69
C GLN A 80 -16.24 9.96 -8.49
N MET A 81 -15.27 10.45 -9.28
CA MET A 81 -13.87 10.10 -9.08
C MET A 81 -13.32 10.58 -7.74
N ALA A 82 -13.69 11.80 -7.31
CA ALA A 82 -13.29 12.34 -6.01
C ALA A 82 -13.83 11.51 -4.84
N ASP A 83 -15.03 10.94 -5.00
CA ASP A 83 -15.65 10.03 -4.04
C ASP A 83 -15.09 8.58 -4.11
N GLY A 84 -14.10 8.34 -4.96
CA GLY A 84 -13.46 7.02 -5.12
C GLY A 84 -14.24 6.05 -6.01
N ASN A 85 -15.27 6.52 -6.71
CA ASN A 85 -15.98 5.70 -7.70
C ASN A 85 -15.29 5.81 -9.07
N PHE A 86 -14.58 4.76 -9.45
CA PHE A 86 -13.88 4.65 -10.74
C PHE A 86 -14.66 3.85 -11.79
N ARG A 87 -15.96 3.56 -11.56
CA ARG A 87 -16.86 2.95 -12.55
C ARG A 87 -17.72 4.03 -13.21
N LEU A 88 -17.06 4.92 -13.95
CA LEU A 88 -17.71 6.08 -14.55
C LEU A 88 -18.53 5.71 -15.78
N ILE A 89 -19.75 6.24 -15.82
CA ILE A 89 -20.66 6.18 -16.96
C ILE A 89 -21.09 7.61 -17.29
N THR A 90 -20.79 8.07 -18.51
CA THR A 90 -21.28 9.35 -18.99
C THR A 90 -22.78 9.33 -19.23
N SER A 91 -23.46 10.42 -18.93
CA SER A 91 -24.91 10.59 -19.11
C SER A 91 -25.27 11.11 -20.50
N CYS A 92 -24.32 11.64 -21.26
CA CYS A 92 -24.56 12.31 -22.55
C CYS A 92 -23.47 11.98 -23.60
N GLU A 93 -23.17 10.70 -23.81
CA GLU A 93 -22.10 10.26 -24.73
C GLU A 93 -22.27 10.79 -26.16
N GLU A 94 -23.52 10.96 -26.60
CA GLU A 94 -23.91 11.49 -27.91
C GLU A 94 -23.49 12.95 -28.14
N GLU A 95 -23.31 13.71 -27.06
CA GLU A 95 -22.90 15.11 -27.13
C GLU A 95 -21.36 15.27 -27.36
N TYR A 96 -20.57 14.23 -27.03
CA TYR A 96 -19.14 14.23 -27.22
C TYR A 96 -18.72 13.91 -28.66
N VAL A 97 -19.03 14.82 -29.58
CA VAL A 97 -18.68 14.69 -31.00
C VAL A 97 -17.47 15.58 -31.36
N GLY A 98 -16.79 15.28 -32.46
CA GLY A 98 -15.65 16.06 -32.93
C GLY A 98 -14.54 16.13 -31.86
N GLU A 99 -14.06 17.34 -31.59
CA GLU A 99 -12.98 17.61 -30.61
C GLU A 99 -13.37 17.25 -29.18
N TYR A 100 -14.66 17.31 -28.81
CA TYR A 100 -15.11 16.95 -27.46
C TYR A 100 -14.90 15.48 -27.13
N LYS A 101 -14.85 14.59 -28.12
CA LYS A 101 -14.56 13.16 -27.94
C LYS A 101 -13.20 12.92 -27.30
N GLY A 102 -12.21 13.78 -27.63
CA GLY A 102 -10.88 13.73 -27.03
C GLY A 102 -10.90 13.92 -25.52
N LEU A 103 -11.75 14.82 -25.03
CA LEU A 103 -11.91 15.11 -23.62
C LEU A 103 -12.47 13.90 -22.85
N LEU A 104 -13.56 13.30 -23.36
CA LEU A 104 -14.15 12.09 -22.76
C LEU A 104 -13.15 10.93 -22.75
N MET A 105 -12.39 10.74 -23.82
CA MET A 105 -11.36 9.70 -23.89
C MET A 105 -10.24 9.93 -22.87
N ALA A 106 -9.80 11.19 -22.68
CA ALA A 106 -8.77 11.52 -21.70
C ALA A 106 -9.23 11.20 -20.25
N ILE A 107 -10.47 11.56 -19.91
CA ILE A 107 -11.06 11.25 -18.61
C ILE A 107 -11.18 9.72 -18.41
N ARG A 108 -11.67 9.00 -19.41
CA ARG A 108 -11.76 7.53 -19.36
C ARG A 108 -10.38 6.87 -19.20
N GLN A 109 -9.35 7.42 -19.83
CA GLN A 109 -7.98 6.93 -19.69
C GLN A 109 -7.43 7.21 -18.29
N MET A 110 -7.62 8.42 -17.78
CA MET A 110 -7.22 8.78 -16.41
C MET A 110 -7.89 7.87 -15.38
N ASN A 111 -9.20 7.67 -15.53
CA ASN A 111 -9.98 6.80 -14.65
C ASN A 111 -9.47 5.35 -14.66
N ARG A 112 -9.22 4.77 -15.84
CA ARG A 112 -8.66 3.40 -15.94
C ARG A 112 -7.29 3.28 -15.27
N LYS A 113 -6.42 4.29 -15.43
CA LYS A 113 -5.10 4.28 -14.79
C LYS A 113 -5.22 4.37 -13.27
N MET A 114 -6.15 5.17 -12.76
CA MET A 114 -6.38 5.30 -11.32
C MET A 114 -6.94 4.00 -10.72
N ASP A 115 -7.94 3.38 -11.37
CA ASP A 115 -8.50 2.09 -10.97
C ASP A 115 -7.42 0.98 -10.93
N SER A 116 -6.54 0.94 -11.96
CA SER A 116 -5.41 0.00 -11.98
C SER A 116 -4.45 0.26 -10.82
N ALA A 117 -4.02 1.51 -10.62
CA ALA A 117 -3.09 1.86 -9.55
C ALA A 117 -3.64 1.51 -8.15
N LEU A 118 -4.94 1.75 -7.92
CA LEU A 118 -5.58 1.38 -6.65
C LEU A 118 -5.67 -0.13 -6.46
N LYS A 119 -5.89 -0.90 -7.52
CA LYS A 119 -5.85 -2.36 -7.47
C LYS A 119 -4.45 -2.88 -7.12
N ASP A 120 -3.41 -2.28 -7.71
CA ASP A 120 -2.02 -2.65 -7.43
C ASP A 120 -1.65 -2.34 -5.97
N VAL A 121 -2.06 -1.17 -5.44
CA VAL A 121 -1.87 -0.80 -4.03
C VAL A 121 -2.59 -1.77 -3.10
N ARG A 122 -3.83 -2.15 -3.43
CA ARG A 122 -4.58 -3.14 -2.64
C ARG A 122 -3.87 -4.48 -2.62
N TYR A 123 -3.45 -4.98 -3.77
CA TYR A 123 -2.71 -6.24 -3.87
C TYR A 123 -1.39 -6.20 -3.08
N ALA A 124 -0.64 -5.11 -3.18
CA ALA A 124 0.58 -4.93 -2.39
C ALA A 124 0.28 -4.93 -0.88
N SER A 125 -0.81 -4.27 -0.44
CA SER A 125 -1.23 -4.24 0.96
C SER A 125 -1.64 -5.62 1.48
N GLU A 126 -2.34 -6.41 0.68
CA GLU A 126 -2.71 -7.79 1.00
C GLU A 126 -1.46 -8.67 1.17
N ASN A 127 -0.47 -8.53 0.27
CA ASN A 127 0.80 -9.25 0.37
C ASN A 127 1.62 -8.85 1.61
N VAL A 128 1.68 -7.54 1.94
CA VAL A 128 2.35 -7.05 3.16
C VAL A 128 1.64 -7.60 4.41
N SER A 129 0.32 -7.62 4.42
CA SER A 129 -0.46 -8.18 5.53
C SER A 129 -0.17 -9.68 5.73
N ALA A 130 -0.21 -10.46 4.65
CA ALA A 130 0.11 -11.89 4.70
C ALA A 130 1.57 -12.14 5.15
N GLY A 131 2.52 -11.35 4.62
CA GLY A 131 3.92 -11.42 5.03
C GLY A 131 4.13 -11.07 6.51
N SER A 132 3.36 -10.13 7.04
CA SER A 132 3.42 -9.75 8.45
C SER A 132 2.90 -10.87 9.37
N VAL A 133 1.85 -11.59 8.95
CA VAL A 133 1.36 -12.76 9.68
C VAL A 133 2.43 -13.86 9.70
N ASN A 134 3.01 -14.20 8.55
CA ASN A 134 4.06 -15.22 8.48
C ASN A 134 5.30 -14.84 9.32
N LEU A 135 5.64 -13.54 9.36
CA LEU A 135 6.74 -13.05 10.18
C LEU A 135 6.43 -13.20 11.68
N ALA A 136 5.20 -12.89 12.09
CA ALA A 136 4.77 -13.08 13.49
C ALA A 136 4.81 -14.56 13.90
N GLU A 137 4.33 -15.47 13.06
CA GLU A 137 4.42 -16.92 13.27
C GLU A 137 5.87 -17.40 13.35
N GLY A 138 6.73 -16.93 12.45
CA GLY A 138 8.16 -17.24 12.48
C GLY A 138 8.88 -16.73 13.74
N ALA A 139 8.54 -15.52 14.18
CA ALA A 139 9.07 -14.95 15.42
C ALA A 139 8.62 -15.75 16.66
N GLN A 140 7.38 -16.20 16.68
CA GLN A 140 6.86 -17.06 17.76
C GLN A 140 7.59 -18.40 17.80
N ALA A 141 7.74 -19.08 16.66
CA ALA A 141 8.48 -20.33 16.56
C ALA A 141 9.94 -20.18 17.00
N LEU A 142 10.57 -19.06 16.65
CA LEU A 142 11.93 -18.75 17.08
C LEU A 142 12.02 -18.55 18.59
N ALA A 143 11.05 -17.87 19.21
CA ALA A 143 10.99 -17.67 20.65
C ALA A 143 10.80 -19.00 21.40
N GLU A 144 9.95 -19.89 20.89
CA GLU A 144 9.76 -21.25 21.43
C GLU A 144 11.05 -22.07 21.31
N GLY A 145 11.69 -22.06 20.13
CA GLY A 145 12.97 -22.75 19.92
C GLY A 145 14.10 -22.21 20.81
N ALA A 146 14.13 -20.90 21.06
CA ALA A 146 15.10 -20.31 21.99
C ALA A 146 14.86 -20.75 23.44
N THR A 147 13.61 -20.91 23.84
CA THR A 147 13.24 -21.44 25.17
C THR A 147 13.68 -22.88 25.33
N ASP A 148 13.43 -23.71 24.32
CA ASP A 148 13.86 -25.15 24.33
C ASP A 148 15.38 -25.27 24.34
N GLN A 149 16.09 -24.38 23.62
CA GLN A 149 17.55 -24.33 23.66
C GLN A 149 18.06 -23.94 25.06
N ALA A 150 17.44 -22.96 25.73
CA ALA A 150 17.83 -22.57 27.08
C ALA A 150 17.66 -23.74 28.07
N ALA A 151 16.55 -24.47 28.01
CA ALA A 151 16.32 -25.66 28.83
C ALA A 151 17.36 -26.75 28.56
N SER A 152 17.71 -27.00 27.29
CA SER A 152 18.76 -27.96 26.92
C SER A 152 20.15 -27.54 27.44
N ILE A 153 20.46 -26.24 27.45
CA ILE A 153 21.71 -25.74 28.02
C ILE A 153 21.76 -25.93 29.53
N GLU A 154 20.64 -25.72 30.24
CA GLU A 154 20.55 -26.00 31.69
C GLU A 154 20.78 -27.50 32.00
N GLU A 155 20.22 -28.39 31.21
CA GLU A 155 20.43 -29.84 31.36
C GLU A 155 21.90 -30.22 31.08
N ILE A 156 22.52 -29.66 30.06
CA ILE A 156 23.96 -29.86 29.80
C ILE A 156 24.81 -29.35 30.96
N GLN A 157 24.51 -28.21 31.56
CA GLN A 157 25.20 -27.68 32.71
C GLN A 157 25.12 -28.67 33.91
N ALA A 158 23.91 -29.16 34.21
CA ALA A 158 23.71 -30.12 35.28
C ALA A 158 24.54 -31.40 35.06
N THR A 159 24.54 -31.94 33.84
CA THR A 159 25.34 -33.11 33.51
C THR A 159 26.85 -32.86 33.59
N MET A 160 27.31 -31.67 33.23
CA MET A 160 28.73 -31.26 33.36
C MET A 160 29.16 -31.12 34.83
N ASP A 161 28.30 -30.63 35.71
CA ASP A 161 28.56 -30.53 37.14
C ASP A 161 28.65 -31.95 37.78
N GLU A 162 27.75 -32.87 37.38
CA GLU A 162 27.80 -34.28 37.84
C GLU A 162 29.09 -34.99 37.36
N LEU A 163 29.48 -34.77 36.11
CA LEU A 163 30.70 -35.30 35.50
C LEU A 163 31.94 -34.78 36.20
N THR A 164 31.96 -33.49 36.53
CA THR A 164 33.07 -32.84 37.27
C THR A 164 33.19 -33.44 38.66
N GLY A 165 32.08 -33.60 39.40
CA GLY A 165 32.06 -34.29 40.70
C GLY A 165 32.51 -35.74 40.65
N GLY A 166 32.11 -36.48 39.59
CA GLY A 166 32.57 -37.83 39.32
C GLY A 166 34.07 -37.92 39.07
N LEU A 167 34.64 -36.99 38.29
CA LEU A 167 36.08 -36.91 38.04
C LEU A 167 36.88 -36.63 39.31
N GLU A 168 36.40 -35.69 40.16
CA GLU A 168 37.05 -35.42 41.44
C GLU A 168 37.08 -36.63 42.39
N LYS A 169 35.98 -37.37 42.42
CA LYS A 169 35.89 -38.62 43.17
C LYS A 169 36.86 -39.65 42.61
N CYS A 170 36.90 -39.87 41.31
CA CYS A 170 37.83 -40.77 40.65
C CYS A 170 39.31 -40.41 40.97
N ALA A 171 39.65 -39.12 40.95
CA ALA A 171 40.97 -38.66 41.31
C ALA A 171 41.32 -38.99 42.77
N ARG A 172 40.40 -38.81 43.70
CA ARG A 172 40.59 -39.22 45.11
C ARG A 172 40.81 -40.74 45.25
N ASP A 173 39.92 -41.52 44.60
CA ASP A 173 39.98 -43.00 44.66
C ASP A 173 41.30 -43.52 44.07
N MET A 174 41.82 -42.92 42.99
CA MET A 174 43.14 -43.22 42.43
C MET A 174 44.28 -42.91 43.40
N LYS A 175 44.23 -41.77 44.08
CA LYS A 175 45.24 -41.40 45.09
C LYS A 175 45.25 -42.36 46.24
N ASP A 176 44.06 -42.79 46.72
CA ASP A 176 43.95 -43.79 47.77
C ASP A 176 44.45 -45.15 47.34
N ALA A 177 44.20 -45.57 46.10
CA ALA A 177 44.75 -46.78 45.51
C ALA A 177 46.27 -46.76 45.42
N TYR A 178 46.82 -45.60 44.98
CA TYR A 178 48.29 -45.41 44.95
C TYR A 178 48.91 -45.51 46.34
N ASN A 179 48.36 -44.84 47.35
CA ASN A 179 48.82 -44.90 48.72
C ASN A 179 48.79 -46.36 49.30
N LYS A 180 47.71 -47.10 48.99
CA LYS A 180 47.58 -48.53 49.38
C LYS A 180 48.64 -49.41 48.69
N ALA A 181 48.90 -49.18 47.41
CA ALA A 181 49.94 -49.87 46.65
C ALA A 181 51.31 -49.61 47.21
N GLU A 182 51.63 -48.36 47.55
CA GLU A 182 52.89 -47.99 48.19
C GLU A 182 53.09 -48.69 49.58
N ASN A 183 52.04 -48.66 50.41
CA ASN A 183 52.06 -49.35 51.70
C ASN A 183 52.24 -50.88 51.54
N CYS A 184 51.60 -51.45 50.50
CA CYS A 184 51.82 -52.91 50.21
C CYS A 184 53.29 -53.19 49.78
N ALA A 185 53.90 -52.27 48.97
CA ALA A 185 55.28 -52.48 48.59
C ALA A 185 56.25 -52.37 49.77
N VAL A 186 56.05 -51.39 50.66
CA VAL A 186 56.82 -51.25 51.91
C VAL A 186 56.66 -52.50 52.82
N SER A 187 55.44 -52.96 52.96
CA SER A 187 55.15 -54.19 53.77
C SER A 187 55.84 -55.41 53.15
N ALA A 188 55.85 -55.57 51.85
CA ALA A 188 56.51 -56.64 51.13
C ALA A 188 58.05 -56.60 51.32
N GLU A 189 58.62 -55.40 51.25
CA GLU A 189 60.08 -55.20 51.52
C GLU A 189 60.43 -55.57 52.97
N THR A 190 59.63 -55.11 53.91
CA THR A 190 59.81 -55.50 55.35
C THR A 190 59.75 -57.02 55.55
N SER A 191 58.75 -57.67 54.99
CA SER A 191 58.59 -59.12 55.05
C SER A 191 59.76 -59.89 54.40
N GLN A 192 60.34 -59.32 53.31
CA GLN A 192 61.53 -59.88 52.68
C GLN A 192 62.77 -59.75 53.56
N VAL A 193 62.95 -58.67 54.28
CA VAL A 193 64.06 -58.51 55.26
C VAL A 193 63.89 -59.43 56.40
N GLU A 194 62.70 -59.61 56.96
CA GLU A 194 62.42 -60.57 58.06
C GLU A 194 62.65 -62.02 57.62
N MET A 195 62.26 -62.32 56.38
CA MET A 195 62.48 -63.68 55.84
C MET A 195 63.95 -63.99 55.65
N LYS A 196 64.79 -63.03 55.17
CA LYS A 196 66.23 -63.14 55.10
C LYS A 196 66.86 -63.31 56.48
N GLY A 197 66.35 -62.64 57.51
CA GLY A 197 66.76 -62.76 58.88
C GLY A 197 66.49 -64.18 59.46
N MET A 198 65.26 -64.74 59.15
CA MET A 198 64.93 -66.11 59.53
C MET A 198 65.83 -67.15 58.83
N VAL A 199 66.08 -67.01 57.50
CA VAL A 199 66.98 -67.90 56.79
C VAL A 199 68.41 -67.88 57.42
N SER A 200 68.93 -66.72 57.68
CA SER A 200 70.25 -66.56 58.33
C SER A 200 70.28 -67.19 59.73
N THR A 201 69.14 -67.14 60.48
CA THR A 201 69.05 -67.76 61.79
C THR A 201 68.95 -69.30 61.68
N MET A 202 68.21 -69.79 60.66
CA MET A 202 68.18 -71.27 60.37
C MET A 202 69.56 -71.84 59.95
N GLU A 203 70.29 -71.13 59.12
CA GLU A 203 71.64 -71.53 58.76
C GLU A 203 72.56 -71.62 59.97
N ARG A 204 72.49 -70.69 60.88
CA ARG A 204 73.22 -70.76 62.15
C ARG A 204 72.80 -71.90 63.03
N ILE A 205 71.58 -72.36 63.06
CA ILE A 205 71.10 -73.49 63.82
C ILE A 205 71.53 -74.84 63.15
N SER A 206 71.64 -74.85 61.82
CA SER A 206 72.11 -76.03 61.06
C SER A 206 73.59 -76.29 61.22
N ASP A 207 74.44 -75.28 61.54
CA ASP A 207 75.90 -75.41 61.74
C ASP A 207 76.32 -75.70 63.20
N THR A 208 75.28 -75.98 64.09
CA THR A 208 75.52 -76.33 65.47
C THR A 208 75.20 -77.79 65.68
#